data_63b97bf8ea09480ecc7cc89d30c6c000
#
_entry.id   63b97bf8ea09480ecc7cc89d30c6c000
#
_cell.length_a   1.000
_cell.length_b   1.000
_cell.length_c   1.000
_cell.angle_alpha   90.00
_cell.angle_beta   90.00
_cell.angle_gamma   90.00
#
_symmetry.space_group_name_H-M   'P 1'
#
loop_
_entity.id
_entity.type
_entity.pdbx_description
1 polymer ?
#
loop_
_entity_poly.entity_id
_entity_poly.type
_entity_poly.pdbx_seq_one_letter_code
_entity_poly.pdbx_strand_id
1 'polypeptide(L)'
;AHYSIDFKEVLTGFKWIAKIEDLAFGYEEAIGYAVDSETVNDKDGISAAIFLAQIASDLTKSGLTLTDLLNEVWGRHGFHGTEQISIRVADMSSIARLLNGLRKSPPSEIAGRAVKSIDDLAAPQDGLPPTDGLRIWLDGDIRIIVRPSGTEAKMKCYIEVITATSAESQKLLDEIRGPLKEFLS
;
A
#
# COMPACT_ATOMS: atom_id res chain seq x y z
N ALA A 1 -10.84 -6.80 13.74
CA ALA A 1 -9.56 -7.51 13.76
C ALA A 1 -9.80 -9.01 13.98
N HIS A 2 -9.38 -9.85 13.03
CA HIS A 2 -9.61 -11.31 13.09
C HIS A 2 -8.68 -11.99 14.11
N TYR A 3 -7.52 -11.41 14.40
CA TYR A 3 -6.44 -12.07 15.14
C TYR A 3 -6.16 -11.47 16.51
N SER A 4 -6.91 -10.52 17.03
CA SER A 4 -6.65 -9.87 18.33
C SER A 4 -5.20 -9.37 18.47
N ILE A 5 -4.62 -8.90 17.38
CA ILE A 5 -3.28 -8.33 17.30
C ILE A 5 -3.42 -6.85 17.01
N ASP A 6 -2.66 -6.02 17.71
CA ASP A 6 -2.62 -4.60 17.45
C ASP A 6 -1.98 -4.36 16.08
N PHE A 7 -2.65 -3.55 15.27
CA PHE A 7 -2.19 -3.15 13.95
C PHE A 7 -1.98 -1.64 13.90
N LYS A 8 -0.82 -1.23 13.38
CA LYS A 8 -0.48 0.19 13.17
C LYS A 8 0.01 0.43 11.76
N GLU A 9 -0.55 1.44 11.10
CA GLU A 9 0.03 2.00 9.89
C GLU A 9 0.96 3.15 10.26
N VAL A 10 2.08 3.27 9.54
CA VAL A 10 3.06 4.34 9.72
C VAL A 10 3.49 4.88 8.36
N LEU A 11 4.21 5.99 8.34
CA LEU A 11 4.80 6.51 7.11
C LEU A 11 5.83 5.52 6.54
N THR A 12 6.02 5.58 5.23
CA THR A 12 7.01 4.76 4.51
C THR A 12 8.42 4.91 5.08
N GLY A 13 9.06 3.79 5.29
CA GLY A 13 10.44 3.68 5.72
C GLY A 13 10.60 3.09 7.13
N PHE A 14 11.54 2.17 7.27
CA PHE A 14 11.79 1.44 8.51
C PHE A 14 12.13 2.35 9.71
N LYS A 15 12.64 3.55 9.48
CA LYS A 15 12.82 4.57 10.53
C LYS A 15 11.54 4.90 11.32
N TRP A 16 10.36 4.60 10.76
CA TRP A 16 9.07 4.77 11.42
C TRP A 16 8.58 3.46 12.02
N ILE A 17 8.72 2.35 11.30
CA ILE A 17 8.36 1.01 11.76
C ILE A 17 9.15 0.64 13.01
N ALA A 18 10.47 0.86 12.99
CA ALA A 18 11.38 0.57 14.10
C ALA A 18 11.15 1.40 15.38
N LYS A 19 10.26 2.40 15.34
CA LYS A 19 9.84 3.16 16.53
C LYS A 19 8.64 2.56 17.26
N ILE A 20 8.05 1.52 16.68
CA ILE A 20 6.93 0.83 17.33
C ILE A 20 7.49 -0.08 18.42
N GLU A 21 7.09 0.18 19.65
CA GLU A 21 7.42 -0.65 20.81
C GLU A 21 6.73 -2.02 20.67
N ASP A 22 7.38 -3.07 21.14
CA ASP A 22 6.90 -4.46 21.11
C ASP A 22 6.50 -4.94 19.70
N LEU A 23 7.25 -4.51 18.68
CA LEU A 23 6.98 -4.85 17.29
C LEU A 23 7.19 -6.34 17.03
N ALA A 24 6.10 -7.09 16.91
CA ALA A 24 6.14 -8.52 16.58
C ALA A 24 6.45 -8.77 15.10
N PHE A 25 5.96 -7.89 14.20
CA PHE A 25 6.20 -7.99 12.76
C PHE A 25 6.09 -6.61 12.10
N GLY A 26 7.09 -6.24 11.31
CA GLY A 26 7.10 -5.01 10.52
C GLY A 26 7.25 -5.31 9.04
N TYR A 27 6.55 -4.56 8.20
CA TYR A 27 6.57 -4.74 6.76
C TYR A 27 6.51 -3.41 6.00
N GLU A 28 7.29 -3.31 4.94
CA GLU A 28 7.10 -2.30 3.89
C GLU A 28 7.18 -2.95 2.49
N GLU A 29 6.37 -2.44 1.55
CA GLU A 29 6.28 -2.98 0.19
C GLU A 29 7.63 -2.97 -0.58
N ALA A 30 8.50 -2.01 -0.28
CA ALA A 30 9.83 -1.91 -0.87
C ALA A 30 10.85 -2.94 -0.30
N ILE A 31 10.38 -4.18 -0.08
CA ILE A 31 11.19 -5.33 0.36
C ILE A 31 11.81 -5.07 1.73
N GLY A 32 10.98 -4.86 2.74
CA GLY A 32 11.43 -4.71 4.11
C GLY A 32 10.59 -5.55 5.06
N TYR A 33 11.26 -6.40 5.85
CA TYR A 33 10.65 -7.23 6.88
C TYR A 33 11.44 -7.10 8.17
N ALA A 34 10.76 -6.91 9.30
CA ALA A 34 11.29 -7.11 10.63
C ALA A 34 10.48 -8.21 11.30
N VAL A 35 11.12 -9.32 11.65
CA VAL A 35 10.50 -10.50 12.27
C VAL A 35 11.11 -10.79 13.64
N ASP A 36 12.14 -10.07 14.03
CA ASP A 36 12.87 -10.16 15.30
C ASP A 36 13.42 -8.78 15.67
N SER A 37 12.53 -7.88 16.05
CA SER A 37 12.87 -6.49 16.36
C SER A 37 13.69 -6.33 17.64
N GLU A 38 13.69 -7.31 18.52
CA GLU A 38 14.53 -7.32 19.73
C GLU A 38 16.01 -7.48 19.37
N THR A 39 16.32 -8.29 18.37
CA THR A 39 17.69 -8.52 17.90
C THR A 39 18.12 -7.46 16.88
N VAL A 40 17.27 -7.12 15.90
CA VAL A 40 17.55 -6.14 14.86
C VAL A 40 16.39 -5.16 14.75
N ASN A 41 16.59 -3.96 15.27
CA ASN A 41 15.56 -2.89 15.21
C ASN A 41 15.60 -2.14 13.86
N ASP A 42 15.57 -2.87 12.77
CA ASP A 42 15.44 -2.43 11.37
C ASP A 42 14.94 -3.62 10.53
N LYS A 43 14.80 -3.43 9.23
CA LYS A 43 14.56 -4.53 8.31
C LYS A 43 15.74 -5.49 8.29
N ASP A 44 15.46 -6.77 8.39
CA ASP A 44 16.47 -7.82 8.35
C ASP A 44 16.04 -8.98 7.44
N GLY A 45 16.72 -9.08 6.30
CA GLY A 45 16.48 -10.13 5.32
C GLY A 45 16.97 -11.51 5.78
N ILE A 46 17.91 -11.57 6.72
CA ILE A 46 18.46 -12.84 7.20
C ILE A 46 17.44 -13.54 8.10
N SER A 47 16.97 -12.86 9.13
CA SER A 47 15.93 -13.41 10.02
C SER A 47 14.63 -13.68 9.26
N ALA A 48 14.23 -12.79 8.34
CA ALA A 48 13.06 -13.01 7.49
C ALA A 48 13.18 -14.27 6.61
N ALA A 49 14.36 -14.54 6.03
CA ALA A 49 14.61 -15.73 5.24
C ALA A 49 14.55 -17.02 6.09
N ILE A 50 15.11 -16.98 7.30
CA ILE A 50 15.05 -18.10 8.25
C ILE A 50 13.60 -18.37 8.65
N PHE A 51 12.85 -17.31 8.97
CA PHE A 51 11.44 -17.41 9.35
C PHE A 51 10.58 -17.99 8.21
N LEU A 52 10.79 -17.54 6.97
CA LEU A 52 10.10 -18.10 5.80
C LEU A 52 10.45 -19.57 5.56
N ALA A 53 11.72 -19.94 5.73
CA ALA A 53 12.16 -21.32 5.60
C ALA A 53 11.51 -22.24 6.67
N GLN A 54 11.34 -21.73 7.90
CA GLN A 54 10.62 -22.43 8.97
C GLN A 54 9.15 -22.66 8.59
N ILE A 55 8.46 -21.61 8.11
CA ILE A 55 7.07 -21.73 7.64
C ILE A 55 6.97 -22.80 6.53
N ALA A 56 7.85 -22.74 5.53
CA ALA A 56 7.87 -23.70 4.43
C ALA A 56 8.11 -25.15 4.91
N SER A 57 9.01 -25.33 5.88
CA SER A 57 9.28 -26.63 6.50
C SER A 57 8.04 -27.18 7.22
N ASP A 58 7.35 -26.35 7.99
CA ASP A 58 6.19 -26.80 8.76
C ASP A 58 4.99 -27.10 7.85
N LEU A 59 4.79 -26.30 6.79
CA LEU A 59 3.79 -26.59 5.75
C LEU A 59 4.08 -27.94 5.07
N THR A 60 5.34 -28.19 4.71
CA THR A 60 5.74 -29.45 4.05
C THR A 60 5.44 -30.68 4.93
N LYS A 61 5.64 -30.60 6.24
CA LYS A 61 5.28 -31.68 7.20
C LYS A 61 3.77 -31.97 7.18
N SER A 62 2.96 -30.97 6.85
CA SER A 62 1.50 -31.10 6.72
C SER A 62 1.04 -31.41 5.30
N GLY A 63 1.96 -31.61 4.36
CA GLY A 63 1.64 -31.86 2.95
C GLY A 63 1.16 -30.61 2.18
N LEU A 64 1.43 -29.41 2.72
CA LEU A 64 1.03 -28.13 2.15
C LEU A 64 2.24 -27.38 1.56
N THR A 65 1.94 -26.41 0.71
CA THR A 65 2.92 -25.51 0.09
C THR A 65 2.71 -24.07 0.55
N LEU A 66 3.67 -23.19 0.28
CA LEU A 66 3.49 -21.74 0.48
C LEU A 66 2.35 -21.18 -0.37
N THR A 67 2.11 -21.75 -1.55
CA THR A 67 0.98 -21.35 -2.39
C THR A 67 -0.36 -21.71 -1.75
N ASP A 68 -0.46 -22.87 -1.09
CA ASP A 68 -1.66 -23.25 -0.37
C ASP A 68 -1.95 -22.28 0.79
N LEU A 69 -0.92 -21.87 1.53
CA LEU A 69 -1.04 -20.86 2.58
C LEU A 69 -1.51 -19.51 2.02
N LEU A 70 -0.93 -19.05 0.90
CA LEU A 70 -1.37 -17.83 0.25
C LEU A 70 -2.83 -17.90 -0.21
N ASN A 71 -3.24 -19.00 -0.81
CA ASN A 71 -4.63 -19.21 -1.22
C ASN A 71 -5.59 -19.19 -0.02
N GLU A 72 -5.17 -19.75 1.11
CA GLU A 72 -5.94 -19.67 2.36
C GLU A 72 -6.09 -18.23 2.86
N VAL A 73 -5.00 -17.46 2.86
CA VAL A 73 -5.01 -16.04 3.25
C VAL A 73 -5.92 -15.23 2.33
N TRP A 74 -5.79 -15.41 1.01
CA TRP A 74 -6.66 -14.74 0.04
C TRP A 74 -8.13 -15.15 0.16
N GLY A 75 -8.40 -16.43 0.47
CA GLY A 75 -9.77 -16.91 0.72
C GLY A 75 -10.41 -16.26 1.94
N ARG A 76 -9.62 -15.88 2.95
CA ARG A 76 -10.11 -15.23 4.18
C ARG A 76 -10.26 -13.72 4.05
N HIS A 77 -9.35 -13.06 3.34
CA HIS A 77 -9.20 -11.60 3.36
C HIS A 77 -9.48 -10.93 2.02
N GLY A 78 -9.69 -11.70 0.96
CA GLY A 78 -9.71 -11.21 -0.41
C GLY A 78 -8.32 -11.13 -1.02
N PHE A 79 -8.27 -11.01 -2.33
CA PHE A 79 -7.05 -10.81 -3.09
C PHE A 79 -6.76 -9.31 -3.17
N HIS A 80 -5.66 -8.89 -2.56
CA HIS A 80 -5.18 -7.51 -2.59
C HIS A 80 -4.22 -7.32 -3.76
N GLY A 81 -4.72 -6.74 -4.84
CA GLY A 81 -3.90 -6.38 -6.00
C GLY A 81 -3.35 -4.98 -5.84
N THR A 82 -2.05 -4.80 -6.09
CA THR A 82 -1.39 -3.50 -6.00
C THR A 82 -0.69 -3.14 -7.28
N GLU A 83 -0.65 -1.84 -7.60
CA GLU A 83 0.12 -1.30 -8.70
C GLU A 83 0.69 0.07 -8.35
N GLN A 84 1.87 0.39 -8.89
CA GLN A 84 2.47 1.70 -8.80
C GLN A 84 2.57 2.34 -10.19
N ILE A 85 2.03 3.54 -10.34
CA ILE A 85 2.22 4.40 -11.50
C ILE A 85 3.18 5.53 -11.11
N SER A 86 4.17 5.80 -11.95
CA SER A 86 5.06 6.95 -11.81
C SER A 86 4.88 7.89 -13.00
N ILE A 87 4.48 9.12 -12.72
CA ILE A 87 4.25 10.16 -13.74
C ILE A 87 5.38 11.18 -13.63
N ARG A 88 6.18 11.30 -14.67
CA ARG A 88 7.19 12.37 -14.76
C ARG A 88 6.50 13.69 -15.07
N VAL A 89 6.91 14.74 -14.41
CA VAL A 89 6.41 16.11 -14.60
C VAL A 89 7.56 17.02 -14.99
N ALA A 90 7.22 18.16 -15.61
CA ALA A 90 8.22 19.14 -16.00
C ALA A 90 8.94 19.75 -14.80
N ASP A 91 8.17 19.99 -13.71
CA ASP A 91 8.68 20.54 -12.46
C ASP A 91 7.78 20.14 -11.28
N MET A 92 8.32 20.24 -10.05
CA MET A 92 7.61 19.90 -8.82
C MET A 92 6.39 20.80 -8.56
N SER A 93 6.37 22.04 -9.09
CA SER A 93 5.23 22.94 -8.90
C SER A 93 3.97 22.46 -9.62
N SER A 94 4.12 21.67 -10.67
CA SER A 94 3.01 21.03 -11.39
C SER A 94 2.28 20.03 -10.50
N ILE A 95 3.03 19.24 -9.70
CA ILE A 95 2.43 18.30 -8.74
C ILE A 95 1.67 19.06 -7.65
N ALA A 96 2.30 20.10 -7.10
CA ALA A 96 1.65 20.93 -6.08
C ALA A 96 0.35 21.59 -6.60
N ARG A 97 0.35 22.08 -7.84
CA ARG A 97 -0.86 22.63 -8.48
C ARG A 97 -1.95 21.56 -8.63
N LEU A 98 -1.62 20.37 -9.08
CA LEU A 98 -2.56 19.25 -9.21
C LEU A 98 -3.17 18.88 -7.85
N LEU A 99 -2.34 18.60 -6.84
CA LEU A 99 -2.82 18.23 -5.51
C LEU A 99 -3.69 19.33 -4.89
N ASN A 100 -3.29 20.60 -5.03
CA ASN A 100 -4.09 21.73 -4.56
C ASN A 100 -5.40 21.87 -5.35
N GLY A 101 -5.43 21.56 -6.63
CA GLY A 101 -6.64 21.48 -7.43
C GLY A 101 -7.62 20.43 -6.89
N LEU A 102 -7.13 19.22 -6.64
CA LEU A 102 -7.90 18.11 -6.07
C LEU A 102 -8.44 18.43 -4.66
N ARG A 103 -7.64 19.13 -3.83
CA ARG A 103 -8.08 19.60 -2.50
C ARG A 103 -9.21 20.60 -2.58
N LYS A 104 -9.14 21.57 -3.53
CA LYS A 104 -10.13 22.64 -3.68
C LYS A 104 -11.42 22.18 -4.37
N SER A 105 -11.30 21.28 -5.31
CA SER A 105 -12.39 20.77 -6.13
C SER A 105 -12.26 19.25 -6.27
N PRO A 106 -12.63 18.50 -5.23
CA PRO A 106 -12.59 17.05 -5.26
C PRO A 106 -13.47 16.52 -6.41
N PRO A 107 -12.95 15.60 -7.25
CA PRO A 107 -13.76 14.99 -8.29
C PRO A 107 -14.82 14.07 -7.67
N SER A 108 -15.97 13.99 -8.31
CA SER A 108 -17.02 13.03 -7.92
C SER A 108 -16.75 11.63 -8.47
N GLU A 109 -15.90 11.52 -9.50
CA GLU A 109 -15.59 10.27 -10.21
C GLU A 109 -14.14 10.26 -10.69
N ILE A 110 -13.49 9.11 -10.63
CA ILE A 110 -12.16 8.84 -11.19
C ILE A 110 -12.21 7.47 -11.88
N ALA A 111 -11.71 7.38 -13.10
CA ALA A 111 -11.66 6.13 -13.88
C ALA A 111 -13.02 5.41 -13.97
N GLY A 112 -14.12 6.16 -14.14
CA GLY A 112 -15.47 5.62 -14.23
C GLY A 112 -16.06 5.11 -12.90
N ARG A 113 -15.45 5.49 -11.74
CA ARG A 113 -15.87 5.05 -10.41
C ARG A 113 -16.10 6.22 -9.49
N ALA A 114 -17.18 6.16 -8.73
CA ALA A 114 -17.52 7.21 -7.77
C ALA A 114 -16.45 7.34 -6.68
N VAL A 115 -16.09 8.58 -6.36
CA VAL A 115 -15.22 8.90 -5.22
C VAL A 115 -16.03 8.86 -3.94
N LYS A 116 -15.66 7.96 -3.02
CA LYS A 116 -16.30 7.83 -1.68
C LYS A 116 -15.78 8.87 -0.71
N SER A 117 -14.46 9.01 -0.65
CA SER A 117 -13.79 10.01 0.21
C SER A 117 -12.40 10.34 -0.30
N ILE A 118 -11.90 11.51 0.11
CA ILE A 118 -10.52 11.93 -0.09
C ILE A 118 -9.97 12.41 1.25
N ASP A 119 -8.91 11.76 1.70
CA ASP A 119 -8.18 12.14 2.91
C ASP A 119 -6.94 12.94 2.51
N ASP A 120 -6.80 14.15 3.07
CA ASP A 120 -5.59 14.95 2.89
C ASP A 120 -4.51 14.49 3.87
N LEU A 121 -3.45 13.88 3.34
CA LEU A 121 -2.34 13.40 4.16
C LEU A 121 -1.46 14.53 4.72
N ALA A 122 -1.67 15.78 4.29
CA ALA A 122 -1.05 16.94 4.93
C ALA A 122 -1.75 17.32 6.26
N ALA A 123 -2.98 16.85 6.49
CA ALA A 123 -3.74 17.02 7.72
C ALA A 123 -4.40 15.69 8.13
N PRO A 124 -3.62 14.65 8.43
CA PRO A 124 -4.14 13.31 8.65
C PRO A 124 -5.01 13.23 9.92
N GLN A 125 -6.09 12.46 9.84
CA GLN A 125 -7.03 12.23 10.94
C GLN A 125 -6.71 10.94 11.71
N ASP A 126 -5.79 10.12 11.21
CA ASP A 126 -5.42 8.79 11.73
C ASP A 126 -4.19 8.80 12.65
N GLY A 127 -3.72 9.99 13.05
CA GLY A 127 -2.56 10.16 13.94
C GLY A 127 -1.20 9.99 13.26
N LEU A 128 -1.15 9.77 11.95
CA LEU A 128 0.09 9.74 11.19
C LEU A 128 0.75 11.14 11.13
N PRO A 129 2.07 11.23 11.03
CA PRO A 129 2.72 12.50 10.75
C PRO A 129 2.27 13.09 9.41
N PRO A 130 2.12 14.42 9.30
CA PRO A 130 1.75 15.06 8.05
C PRO A 130 2.73 14.75 6.91
N THR A 131 2.18 14.43 5.74
CA THR A 131 2.94 14.26 4.50
C THR A 131 2.15 14.80 3.32
N ASP A 132 2.83 15.40 2.32
CA ASP A 132 2.11 15.90 1.15
C ASP A 132 1.59 14.73 0.29
N GLY A 133 0.30 14.69 0.06
CA GLY A 133 -0.38 13.66 -0.70
C GLY A 133 -1.86 13.57 -0.40
N LEU A 134 -2.55 12.78 -1.19
CA LEU A 134 -3.97 12.47 -1.05
C LEU A 134 -4.18 10.97 -1.03
N ARG A 135 -5.06 10.49 -0.17
CA ARG A 135 -5.57 9.12 -0.18
C ARG A 135 -7.03 9.16 -0.62
N ILE A 136 -7.34 8.51 -1.73
CA ILE A 136 -8.63 8.56 -2.40
C ILE A 136 -9.25 7.16 -2.33
N TRP A 137 -10.47 7.09 -1.86
CA TRP A 137 -11.27 5.87 -1.83
C TRP A 137 -12.33 5.94 -2.91
N LEU A 138 -12.35 4.95 -3.78
CA LEU A 138 -13.36 4.79 -4.82
C LEU A 138 -14.35 3.69 -4.45
N ASP A 139 -15.45 3.66 -5.17
CA ASP A 139 -16.39 2.55 -5.10
C ASP A 139 -15.76 1.25 -5.63
N GLY A 140 -16.09 0.10 -5.00
CA GLY A 140 -15.52 -1.21 -5.34
C GLY A 140 -14.21 -1.52 -4.62
N ASP A 141 -14.03 -1.03 -3.38
CA ASP A 141 -12.88 -1.31 -2.51
C ASP A 141 -11.53 -0.99 -3.16
N ILE A 142 -11.47 0.19 -3.77
CA ILE A 142 -10.29 0.71 -4.44
C ILE A 142 -9.71 1.86 -3.62
N ARG A 143 -8.42 1.76 -3.30
CA ARG A 143 -7.64 2.81 -2.65
C ARG A 143 -6.58 3.34 -3.61
N ILE A 144 -6.49 4.65 -3.73
CA ILE A 144 -5.47 5.33 -4.53
C ILE A 144 -4.73 6.30 -3.61
N ILE A 145 -3.40 6.25 -3.58
CA ILE A 145 -2.56 7.24 -2.90
C ILE A 145 -1.76 7.98 -3.94
N VAL A 146 -1.90 9.30 -3.98
CA VAL A 146 -1.16 10.19 -4.89
C VAL A 146 -0.25 11.08 -4.06
N ARG A 147 1.06 11.06 -4.34
CA ARG A 147 2.03 11.90 -3.62
C ARG A 147 3.23 12.28 -4.50
N PRO A 148 3.92 13.39 -4.20
CA PRO A 148 5.19 13.71 -4.85
C PRO A 148 6.27 12.69 -4.48
N SER A 149 7.24 12.50 -5.37
CA SER A 149 8.49 11.82 -5.03
C SER A 149 9.35 12.78 -4.20
N GLY A 150 10.00 12.27 -3.15
CA GLY A 150 10.90 13.09 -2.31
C GLY A 150 12.23 13.44 -2.98
N THR A 151 12.61 12.79 -4.09
CA THR A 151 13.94 12.89 -4.68
C THR A 151 13.95 13.25 -6.17
N GLU A 152 12.82 13.15 -6.86
CA GLU A 152 12.73 13.33 -8.30
C GLU A 152 11.47 14.10 -8.69
N ALA A 153 11.49 14.80 -9.83
CA ALA A 153 10.32 15.47 -10.42
C ALA A 153 9.31 14.43 -10.97
N LYS A 154 8.74 13.65 -10.04
CA LYS A 154 7.78 12.59 -10.32
C LYS A 154 6.64 12.64 -9.32
N MET A 155 5.45 12.37 -9.78
CA MET A 155 4.32 12.01 -8.96
C MET A 155 4.25 10.49 -8.89
N LYS A 156 4.09 9.95 -7.71
CA LYS A 156 3.85 8.53 -7.45
C LYS A 156 2.38 8.33 -7.13
N CYS A 157 1.79 7.36 -7.79
CA CYS A 157 0.42 6.93 -7.54
C CYS A 157 0.45 5.43 -7.22
N TYR A 158 -0.09 5.07 -6.07
CA TYR A 158 -0.23 3.68 -5.61
C TYR A 158 -1.71 3.32 -5.66
N ILE A 159 -2.02 2.22 -6.31
CA ILE A 159 -3.37 1.69 -6.43
C ILE A 159 -3.43 0.38 -5.66
N GLU A 160 -4.46 0.20 -4.87
CA GLU A 160 -4.82 -1.07 -4.26
C GLU A 160 -6.28 -1.38 -4.60
N VAL A 161 -6.52 -2.61 -4.98
CA VAL A 161 -7.86 -3.15 -5.25
C VAL A 161 -8.05 -4.43 -4.46
N ILE A 162 -9.25 -4.65 -3.91
CA ILE A 162 -9.59 -5.89 -3.21
C ILE A 162 -10.66 -6.63 -4.01
N THR A 163 -10.36 -7.86 -4.40
CA THR A 163 -11.22 -8.70 -5.25
C THR A 163 -11.27 -10.14 -4.73
N ALA A 164 -12.11 -10.97 -5.31
CA ALA A 164 -12.16 -12.37 -4.94
C ALA A 164 -11.00 -13.19 -5.53
N THR A 165 -10.46 -12.78 -6.68
CA THR A 165 -9.42 -13.53 -7.40
C THR A 165 -8.34 -12.63 -7.97
N SER A 166 -7.15 -13.20 -8.20
CA SER A 166 -6.05 -12.52 -8.89
C SER A 166 -6.43 -12.03 -10.30
N ALA A 167 -7.22 -12.81 -11.03
CA ALA A 167 -7.64 -12.46 -12.38
C ALA A 167 -8.57 -11.23 -12.40
N GLU A 168 -9.51 -11.15 -11.45
CA GLU A 168 -10.38 -9.99 -11.27
C GLU A 168 -9.58 -8.76 -10.88
N SER A 169 -8.60 -8.92 -9.98
CA SER A 169 -7.72 -7.85 -9.56
C SER A 169 -6.92 -7.29 -10.74
N GLN A 170 -6.30 -8.16 -11.53
CA GLN A 170 -5.53 -7.72 -12.71
C GLN A 170 -6.41 -6.98 -13.72
N LYS A 171 -7.59 -7.51 -14.00
CA LYS A 171 -8.56 -6.87 -14.89
C LYS A 171 -8.92 -5.48 -14.39
N LEU A 172 -9.21 -5.35 -13.08
CA LEU A 172 -9.61 -4.09 -12.47
C LEU A 172 -8.47 -3.07 -12.49
N LEU A 173 -7.24 -3.49 -12.21
CA LEU A 173 -6.05 -2.63 -12.32
C LEU A 173 -5.83 -2.15 -13.77
N ASP A 174 -6.01 -3.01 -14.75
CA ASP A 174 -5.89 -2.66 -16.17
C ASP A 174 -6.96 -1.64 -16.60
N GLU A 175 -8.20 -1.77 -16.09
CA GLU A 175 -9.28 -0.81 -16.34
C GLU A 175 -9.00 0.57 -15.74
N ILE A 176 -8.38 0.63 -14.57
CA ILE A 176 -8.13 1.88 -13.83
C ILE A 176 -6.87 2.60 -14.33
N ARG A 177 -5.82 1.86 -14.66
CA ARG A 177 -4.48 2.38 -14.96
C ARG A 177 -4.48 3.50 -16.00
N GLY A 178 -5.09 3.27 -17.15
CA GLY A 178 -5.12 4.22 -18.26
C GLY A 178 -5.85 5.52 -17.90
N PRO A 179 -7.13 5.45 -17.55
CA PRO A 179 -7.92 6.62 -17.15
C PRO A 179 -7.33 7.40 -15.96
N LEU A 180 -6.79 6.69 -14.96
CA LEU A 180 -6.14 7.34 -13.83
C LEU A 180 -4.87 8.10 -14.23
N LYS A 181 -4.05 7.51 -15.10
CA LYS A 181 -2.85 8.18 -15.61
C LYS A 181 -3.19 9.44 -16.41
N GLU A 182 -4.24 9.39 -17.23
CA GLU A 182 -4.74 10.54 -17.98
C GLU A 182 -5.29 11.61 -17.04
N PHE A 183 -6.06 11.23 -16.03
CA PHE A 183 -6.60 12.14 -15.02
C PHE A 183 -5.51 12.88 -14.23
N LEU A 184 -4.37 12.23 -13.97
CA LEU A 184 -3.24 12.77 -13.19
C LEU A 184 -2.18 13.45 -14.06
N SER A 185 -2.30 13.49 -15.38
CA SER A 185 -1.35 14.11 -16.31
C SER A 185 -1.77 15.51 -16.70
#